data_f3fc5a620be6390daa6a43bc62c7ff61
#
_entry.id   f3fc5a620be6390daa6a43bc62c7ff61
#
_cell.length_a   1.000
_cell.length_b   1.000
_cell.length_c   1.000
_cell.angle_alpha   90.00
_cell.angle_beta   90.00
_cell.angle_gamma   90.00
#
_symmetry.space_group_name_H-M   'P 1'
#
loop_
_entity.id
_entity.type
_entity.pdbx_description
1 polymer ?
#
loop_
_entity_poly.entity_id
_entity_poly.type
_entity_poly.pdbx_seq_one_letter_code
_entity_poly.pdbx_strand_id
1 'polypeptide(L)'
;MLNVETVGLSFFNFLQSYSLMAVPLFIFAGFLMERTGMVRQLFQFAEALVSWIRGGFGLATVTTCVMFSAISGSSVAVASAMSLIAIPEMRKRKYPDWMSAGIVASGGGIGLLIPPSLSLIIYGVATETSIVRLFMAGVIPGLLLALGMYIIIIIAASRVPSLAVSYTHLRAHET
;
A
#
# COMPACT_ATOMS: atom_id res chain seq x y z
N MET A 1 -23.44 31.92 13.52
CA MET A 1 -22.15 32.65 13.52
C MET A 1 -21.10 31.75 14.12
N LEU A 2 -20.12 31.36 13.32
CA LEU A 2 -18.95 30.62 13.84
C LEU A 2 -18.10 31.64 14.61
N ASN A 3 -18.10 31.52 15.93
CA ASN A 3 -17.22 32.33 16.77
C ASN A 3 -15.78 31.83 16.65
N VAL A 4 -14.84 32.74 16.45
CA VAL A 4 -13.40 32.42 16.36
C VAL A 4 -12.93 31.63 17.59
N GLU A 5 -13.51 31.92 18.76
CA GLU A 5 -13.26 31.15 19.99
C GLU A 5 -13.69 29.69 19.90
N THR A 6 -14.84 29.41 19.29
CA THR A 6 -15.33 28.03 19.11
C THR A 6 -14.42 27.24 18.17
N VAL A 7 -13.92 27.89 17.12
CA VAL A 7 -12.97 27.27 16.19
C VAL A 7 -11.64 26.98 16.90
N GLY A 8 -11.15 27.93 17.71
CA GLY A 8 -9.92 27.77 18.47
C GLY A 8 -10.01 26.62 19.51
N LEU A 9 -11.12 26.55 20.23
CA LEU A 9 -11.36 25.48 21.21
C LEU A 9 -11.48 24.10 20.52
N SER A 10 -12.19 24.02 19.41
CA SER A 10 -12.34 22.79 18.64
C SER A 10 -10.99 22.31 18.09
N PHE A 11 -10.17 23.23 17.58
CA PHE A 11 -8.83 22.92 17.11
C PHE A 11 -7.91 22.45 18.24
N PHE A 12 -7.98 23.09 19.38
CA PHE A 12 -7.19 22.71 20.56
C PHE A 12 -7.59 21.30 21.09
N ASN A 13 -8.89 21.04 21.19
CA ASN A 13 -9.41 19.73 21.59
C ASN A 13 -9.01 18.62 20.59
N PHE A 14 -9.04 18.94 19.28
CA PHE A 14 -8.56 18.03 18.23
C PHE A 14 -7.09 17.69 18.43
N LEU A 15 -6.22 18.67 18.68
CA LEU A 15 -4.80 18.45 18.90
C LEU A 15 -4.47 17.67 20.18
N GLN A 16 -5.29 17.78 21.20
CA GLN A 16 -5.13 17.04 22.48
C GLN A 16 -5.66 15.60 22.41
N SER A 17 -6.26 15.20 21.28
CA SER A 17 -6.78 13.85 21.14
C SER A 17 -5.66 12.81 21.26
N TYR A 18 -5.82 11.88 22.23
CA TYR A 18 -4.87 10.80 22.46
C TYR A 18 -4.65 9.94 21.20
N SER A 19 -5.69 9.78 20.38
CA SER A 19 -5.62 9.01 19.15
C SER A 19 -4.70 9.64 18.10
N LEU A 20 -4.51 10.97 18.11
CA LEU A 20 -3.57 11.64 17.21
C LEU A 20 -2.11 11.34 17.53
N MET A 21 -1.78 10.94 18.77
CA MET A 21 -0.42 10.54 19.10
C MET A 21 0.03 9.29 18.35
N ALA A 22 -0.91 8.49 17.85
CA ALA A 22 -0.59 7.34 17.01
C ALA A 22 -0.02 7.76 15.65
N VAL A 23 -0.41 8.92 15.10
CA VAL A 23 0.00 9.39 13.77
C VAL A 23 1.53 9.53 13.65
N PRO A 24 2.23 10.30 14.51
CA PRO A 24 3.69 10.42 14.41
C PRO A 24 4.40 9.09 14.66
N LEU A 25 3.87 8.20 15.50
CA LEU A 25 4.45 6.89 15.75
C LEU A 25 4.35 5.98 14.52
N PHE A 26 3.21 6.00 13.82
CA PHE A 26 3.05 5.26 12.56
C PHE A 26 3.95 5.80 11.46
N ILE A 27 4.06 7.13 11.31
CA ILE A 27 4.97 7.74 10.35
C ILE A 27 6.41 7.31 10.64
N PHE A 28 6.82 7.35 11.89
CA PHE A 28 8.15 6.94 12.31
C PHE A 28 8.41 5.45 12.05
N ALA A 29 7.45 4.58 12.37
CA ALA A 29 7.54 3.15 12.10
C ALA A 29 7.67 2.87 10.59
N GLY A 30 6.84 3.51 9.75
CA GLY A 30 6.91 3.39 8.29
C GLY A 30 8.27 3.84 7.74
N PHE A 31 8.80 4.96 8.24
CA PHE A 31 10.12 5.46 7.86
C PHE A 31 11.25 4.48 8.26
N LEU A 32 11.19 3.91 9.45
CA LEU A 32 12.16 2.90 9.89
C LEU A 32 12.13 1.67 8.98
N MET A 33 10.94 1.18 8.64
CA MET A 33 10.79 0.04 7.73
C MET A 33 11.38 0.30 6.35
N GLU A 34 11.16 1.49 5.82
CA GLU A 34 11.75 1.90 4.53
C GLU A 34 13.28 1.91 4.62
N ARG A 35 13.86 2.48 5.67
CA ARG A 35 15.30 2.60 5.86
C ARG A 35 16.00 1.29 6.17
N THR A 36 15.35 0.37 6.85
CA THR A 36 15.92 -0.94 7.23
C THR A 36 15.88 -1.96 6.09
N GLY A 37 15.27 -1.64 4.95
CA GLY A 37 15.13 -2.56 3.82
C GLY A 37 14.07 -3.64 4.02
N MET A 38 13.25 -3.55 5.06
CA MET A 38 12.16 -4.51 5.32
C MET A 38 11.15 -4.56 4.19
N VAL A 39 10.89 -3.42 3.51
CA VAL A 39 9.98 -3.38 2.36
C VAL A 39 10.46 -4.31 1.25
N ARG A 40 11.77 -4.41 1.04
CA ARG A 40 12.36 -5.34 0.06
C ARG A 40 12.16 -6.80 0.46
N GLN A 41 12.29 -7.10 1.75
CA GLN A 41 12.03 -8.46 2.26
C GLN A 41 10.56 -8.84 2.14
N LEU A 42 9.63 -7.91 2.45
CA LEU A 42 8.19 -8.09 2.22
C LEU A 42 7.89 -8.36 0.74
N PHE A 43 8.57 -7.64 -0.16
CA PHE A 43 8.41 -7.85 -1.60
C PHE A 43 8.88 -9.26 -2.01
N GLN A 44 10.04 -9.70 -1.55
CA GLN A 44 10.55 -11.05 -1.83
C GLN A 44 9.63 -12.14 -1.29
N PHE A 45 9.07 -11.93 -0.10
CA PHE A 45 8.08 -12.83 0.48
C PHE A 45 6.79 -12.87 -0.34
N ALA A 46 6.24 -11.71 -0.72
CA ALA A 46 5.05 -11.63 -1.56
C ALA A 46 5.29 -12.26 -2.93
N GLU A 47 6.47 -12.04 -3.53
CA GLU A 47 6.86 -12.65 -4.80
C GLU A 47 6.91 -14.19 -4.68
N ALA A 48 7.46 -14.73 -3.61
CA ALA A 48 7.48 -16.17 -3.38
C ALA A 48 6.08 -16.78 -3.28
N LEU A 49 5.10 -16.03 -2.74
CA LEU A 49 3.70 -16.48 -2.61
C LEU A 49 2.96 -16.55 -3.94
N VAL A 50 3.26 -15.63 -4.89
CA VAL A 50 2.45 -15.48 -6.11
C VAL A 50 3.25 -15.71 -7.41
N SER A 51 4.52 -16.11 -7.32
CA SER A 51 5.42 -16.29 -8.49
C SER A 51 4.94 -17.36 -9.49
N TRP A 52 4.13 -18.30 -9.04
CA TRP A 52 3.57 -19.38 -9.86
C TRP A 52 2.35 -18.96 -10.69
N ILE A 53 1.79 -17.78 -10.45
CA ILE A 53 0.63 -17.24 -11.16
C ILE A 53 1.11 -16.36 -12.34
N ARG A 54 0.39 -16.38 -13.46
CA ARG A 54 0.64 -15.47 -14.57
C ARG A 54 0.50 -14.01 -14.13
N GLY A 55 1.52 -13.18 -14.42
CA GLY A 55 1.56 -11.82 -13.90
C GLY A 55 2.02 -11.72 -12.44
N GLY A 56 2.62 -12.78 -11.90
CA GLY A 56 3.03 -12.92 -10.50
C GLY A 56 3.81 -11.74 -9.94
N PHE A 57 4.65 -11.10 -10.75
CA PHE A 57 5.40 -9.91 -10.31
C PHE A 57 4.48 -8.71 -10.02
N GLY A 58 3.49 -8.45 -10.88
CA GLY A 58 2.48 -7.42 -10.64
C GLY A 58 1.62 -7.73 -9.41
N LEU A 59 1.24 -9.01 -9.24
CA LEU A 59 0.52 -9.48 -8.06
C LEU A 59 1.37 -9.32 -6.80
N ALA A 60 2.65 -9.66 -6.82
CA ALA A 60 3.58 -9.46 -5.72
C ALA A 60 3.68 -7.98 -5.34
N THR A 61 3.69 -7.08 -6.33
CA THR A 61 3.71 -5.64 -6.08
C THR A 61 2.47 -5.19 -5.30
N VAL A 62 1.26 -5.58 -5.74
CA VAL A 62 0.01 -5.24 -5.03
C VAL A 62 -0.02 -5.87 -3.63
N THR A 63 0.37 -7.15 -3.51
CA THR A 63 0.45 -7.84 -2.20
C THR A 63 1.38 -7.10 -1.24
N THR A 64 2.55 -6.68 -1.71
CA THR A 64 3.50 -5.91 -0.90
C THR A 64 2.94 -4.56 -0.51
N CYS A 65 2.26 -3.85 -1.43
CA CYS A 65 1.59 -2.60 -1.13
C CYS A 65 0.56 -2.78 0.00
N VAL A 66 -0.27 -3.83 -0.07
CA VAL A 66 -1.26 -4.17 0.96
C VAL A 66 -0.59 -4.45 2.31
N MET A 67 0.43 -5.31 2.32
CA MET A 67 1.14 -5.66 3.55
C MET A 67 1.89 -4.46 4.16
N PHE A 68 2.57 -3.69 3.32
CA PHE A 68 3.31 -2.51 3.79
C PHE A 68 2.36 -1.41 4.25
N SER A 69 1.21 -1.23 3.61
CA SER A 69 0.17 -0.31 4.04
C SER A 69 -0.36 -0.62 5.43
N ALA A 70 -0.60 -1.91 5.71
CA ALA A 70 -1.06 -2.36 7.02
C ALA A 70 -0.07 -2.06 8.16
N ILE A 71 1.18 -1.73 7.84
CA ILE A 71 2.21 -1.39 8.83
C ILE A 71 2.48 0.11 8.85
N SER A 72 2.60 0.74 7.68
CA SER A 72 2.96 2.16 7.57
C SER A 72 1.77 3.10 7.72
N GLY A 73 0.56 2.63 7.40
CA GLY A 73 -0.66 3.44 7.40
C GLY A 73 -0.66 4.62 6.40
N SER A 74 0.37 4.73 5.54
CA SER A 74 0.59 5.86 4.63
C SER A 74 0.67 5.43 3.18
N SER A 75 -0.30 5.84 2.37
CA SER A 75 -0.30 5.58 0.93
C SER A 75 0.90 6.20 0.19
N VAL A 76 1.32 7.37 0.63
CA VAL A 76 2.46 8.08 0.03
C VAL A 76 3.76 7.33 0.29
N ALA A 77 3.99 6.87 1.52
CA ALA A 77 5.17 6.07 1.86
C ALA A 77 5.20 4.76 1.07
N VAL A 78 4.05 4.08 0.95
CA VAL A 78 3.91 2.84 0.17
C VAL A 78 4.22 3.08 -1.30
N ALA A 79 3.60 4.07 -1.93
CA ALA A 79 3.81 4.38 -3.34
C ALA A 79 5.27 4.80 -3.61
N SER A 80 5.87 5.61 -2.73
CA SER A 80 7.27 6.05 -2.82
C SER A 80 8.22 4.86 -2.75
N ALA A 81 8.16 4.05 -1.69
CA ALA A 81 9.03 2.91 -1.51
C ALA A 81 8.88 1.88 -2.65
N MET A 82 7.64 1.58 -3.04
CA MET A 82 7.37 0.62 -4.11
C MET A 82 7.76 1.13 -5.49
N SER A 83 7.71 2.44 -5.73
CA SER A 83 8.21 3.02 -6.99
C SER A 83 9.70 2.77 -7.20
N LEU A 84 10.48 2.83 -6.13
CA LEU A 84 11.93 2.60 -6.17
C LEU A 84 12.30 1.11 -6.30
N ILE A 85 11.47 0.21 -5.80
CA ILE A 85 11.72 -1.23 -5.80
C ILE A 85 11.09 -1.91 -7.02
N ALA A 86 9.80 -1.69 -7.25
CA ALA A 86 9.04 -2.45 -8.23
C ALA A 86 9.18 -1.92 -9.66
N ILE A 87 9.19 -0.60 -9.89
CA ILE A 87 9.21 -0.04 -11.25
C ILE A 87 10.48 -0.43 -12.00
N PRO A 88 11.72 -0.31 -11.46
CA PRO A 88 12.92 -0.73 -12.17
C PRO A 88 12.91 -2.21 -12.53
N GLU A 89 12.40 -3.04 -11.64
CA GLU A 89 12.34 -4.48 -11.85
C GLU A 89 11.24 -4.86 -12.87
N MET A 90 10.09 -4.17 -12.85
CA MET A 90 9.06 -4.31 -13.88
C MET A 90 9.58 -3.94 -15.28
N ARG A 91 10.37 -2.86 -15.39
CA ARG A 91 11.01 -2.48 -16.66
C ARG A 91 11.94 -3.54 -17.21
N LYS A 92 12.78 -4.17 -16.36
CA LYS A 92 13.63 -5.30 -16.75
C LYS A 92 12.81 -6.47 -17.30
N ARG A 93 11.62 -6.66 -16.75
CA ARG A 93 10.67 -7.71 -17.17
C ARG A 93 9.76 -7.27 -18.32
N LYS A 94 10.07 -6.15 -18.99
CA LYS A 94 9.36 -5.60 -20.14
C LYS A 94 7.89 -5.24 -19.85
N TYR A 95 7.55 -4.89 -18.60
CA TYR A 95 6.28 -4.27 -18.28
C TYR A 95 6.22 -2.88 -18.92
N PRO A 96 5.10 -2.47 -19.53
CA PRO A 96 4.91 -1.10 -19.97
C PRO A 96 4.99 -0.12 -18.81
N ASP A 97 5.61 1.05 -19.03
CA ASP A 97 5.80 2.04 -17.95
C ASP A 97 4.48 2.52 -17.34
N TRP A 98 3.45 2.73 -18.17
CA TRP A 98 2.12 3.12 -17.71
C TRP A 98 1.49 2.08 -16.80
N MET A 99 1.71 0.79 -17.08
CA MET A 99 1.19 -0.31 -16.27
C MET A 99 1.94 -0.41 -14.95
N SER A 100 3.27 -0.30 -14.98
CA SER A 100 4.11 -0.33 -13.77
C SER A 100 3.75 0.81 -12.82
N ALA A 101 3.63 2.04 -13.35
CA ALA A 101 3.20 3.19 -12.58
C ALA A 101 1.77 3.05 -12.06
N GLY A 102 0.85 2.54 -12.90
CA GLY A 102 -0.54 2.29 -12.53
C GLY A 102 -0.68 1.28 -11.38
N ILE A 103 0.06 0.17 -11.43
CA ILE A 103 0.04 -0.86 -10.37
C ILE A 103 0.55 -0.29 -9.05
N VAL A 104 1.67 0.45 -9.06
CA VAL A 104 2.25 1.04 -7.85
C VAL A 104 1.33 2.13 -7.27
N ALA A 105 0.81 3.02 -8.12
CA ALA A 105 -0.09 4.09 -7.68
C ALA A 105 -1.39 3.53 -7.08
N SER A 106 -2.02 2.57 -7.76
CA SER A 106 -3.24 1.92 -7.27
C SER A 106 -2.99 1.11 -6.00
N GLY A 107 -1.87 0.38 -5.95
CA GLY A 107 -1.45 -0.36 -4.76
C GLY A 107 -1.24 0.55 -3.55
N GLY A 108 -0.60 1.71 -3.74
CA GLY A 108 -0.49 2.73 -2.69
C GLY A 108 -1.84 3.28 -2.24
N GLY A 109 -2.78 3.49 -3.20
CA GLY A 109 -4.14 3.95 -2.91
C GLY A 109 -4.96 2.97 -2.04
N ILE A 110 -4.78 1.66 -2.23
CA ILE A 110 -5.43 0.64 -1.40
C ILE A 110 -5.05 0.80 0.08
N GLY A 111 -3.84 1.27 0.34
CA GLY A 111 -3.34 1.52 1.68
C GLY A 111 -4.11 2.54 2.50
N LEU A 112 -4.91 3.39 1.87
CA LEU A 112 -5.79 4.33 2.58
C LEU A 112 -6.92 3.61 3.32
N LEU A 113 -7.32 2.43 2.84
CA LEU A 113 -8.49 1.69 3.35
C LEU A 113 -8.09 0.55 4.28
N ILE A 114 -6.90 -0.04 4.08
CA ILE A 114 -6.45 -1.18 4.89
C ILE A 114 -5.94 -0.70 6.24
N PRO A 115 -6.54 -1.16 7.36
CA PRO A 115 -6.11 -0.76 8.68
C PRO A 115 -4.72 -1.34 9.05
N PRO A 116 -3.97 -0.60 9.91
CA PRO A 116 -4.21 0.77 10.36
C PRO A 116 -3.93 1.81 9.29
N SER A 117 -4.83 2.78 9.10
CA SER A 117 -4.69 3.86 8.14
C SER A 117 -4.66 5.21 8.85
N LEU A 118 -3.65 6.03 8.55
CA LEU A 118 -3.52 7.38 9.11
C LEU A 118 -4.72 8.26 8.73
N SER A 119 -5.22 8.12 7.50
CA SER A 119 -6.37 8.88 7.03
C SER A 119 -7.63 8.56 7.82
N LEU A 120 -7.86 7.29 8.16
CA LEU A 120 -9.01 6.86 8.97
C LEU A 120 -8.88 7.32 10.43
N ILE A 121 -7.65 7.37 10.99
CA ILE A 121 -7.40 7.92 12.32
C ILE A 121 -7.76 9.41 12.35
N ILE A 122 -7.23 10.19 11.41
CA ILE A 122 -7.48 11.64 11.33
C ILE A 122 -8.97 11.91 11.13
N TYR A 123 -9.62 11.16 10.23
CA TYR A 123 -11.05 11.28 10.00
C TYR A 123 -11.86 10.94 11.27
N GLY A 124 -11.52 9.86 11.96
CA GLY A 124 -12.22 9.43 13.17
C GLY A 124 -12.13 10.46 14.29
N VAL A 125 -10.95 11.08 14.46
CA VAL A 125 -10.77 12.16 15.44
C VAL A 125 -11.55 13.42 15.04
N ALA A 126 -11.51 13.81 13.76
CA ALA A 126 -12.18 15.01 13.26
C ALA A 126 -13.71 14.91 13.32
N THR A 127 -14.26 13.70 13.16
CA THR A 127 -15.71 13.44 13.17
C THR A 127 -16.23 12.87 14.49
N GLU A 128 -15.35 12.73 15.49
CA GLU A 128 -15.66 12.09 16.79
C GLU A 128 -16.23 10.67 16.60
N THR A 129 -15.83 10.00 15.54
CA THR A 129 -16.28 8.65 15.20
C THR A 129 -15.29 7.61 15.73
N SER A 130 -15.78 6.44 16.15
CA SER A 130 -14.94 5.36 16.63
C SER A 130 -13.96 4.88 15.55
N ILE A 131 -12.66 5.05 15.79
CA ILE A 131 -11.58 4.62 14.88
C ILE A 131 -11.65 3.11 14.62
N VAL A 132 -12.00 2.32 15.64
CA VAL A 132 -12.14 0.86 15.49
C VAL A 132 -13.24 0.52 14.49
N ARG A 133 -14.39 1.20 14.54
CA ARG A 133 -15.49 0.99 13.57
C ARG A 133 -15.08 1.41 12.16
N LEU A 134 -14.32 2.50 12.02
CA LEU A 134 -13.79 2.94 10.73
C LEU A 134 -12.81 1.93 10.15
N PHE A 135 -11.95 1.37 10.97
CA PHE A 135 -11.03 0.31 10.56
C PHE A 135 -11.79 -0.92 10.06
N MET A 136 -12.77 -1.38 10.83
CA MET A 136 -13.60 -2.53 10.41
C MET A 136 -14.34 -2.25 9.09
N ALA A 137 -14.85 -1.03 8.92
CA ALA A 137 -15.52 -0.62 7.68
C ALA A 137 -14.56 -0.53 6.48
N GLY A 138 -13.29 -0.19 6.71
CA GLY A 138 -12.26 -0.08 5.65
C GLY A 138 -11.76 -1.42 5.11
N VAL A 139 -11.83 -2.50 5.90
CA VAL A 139 -11.29 -3.81 5.51
C VAL A 139 -11.99 -4.35 4.25
N ILE A 140 -13.31 -4.37 4.23
CA ILE A 140 -14.08 -4.94 3.11
C ILE A 140 -13.80 -4.21 1.79
N PRO A 141 -13.96 -2.87 1.70
CA PRO A 141 -13.66 -2.16 0.45
C PRO A 141 -12.17 -2.23 0.08
N GLY A 142 -11.25 -2.23 1.05
CA GLY A 142 -9.82 -2.40 0.80
C GLY A 142 -9.50 -3.75 0.16
N LEU A 143 -10.06 -4.84 0.67
CA LEU A 143 -9.90 -6.17 0.09
C LEU A 143 -10.56 -6.30 -1.28
N LEU A 144 -11.74 -5.69 -1.49
CA LEU A 144 -12.40 -5.68 -2.80
C LEU A 144 -11.55 -4.95 -3.86
N LEU A 145 -10.95 -3.83 -3.50
CA LEU A 145 -10.02 -3.12 -4.39
C LEU A 145 -8.77 -3.95 -4.70
N ALA A 146 -8.18 -4.60 -3.69
CA ALA A 146 -7.03 -5.48 -3.90
C ALA A 146 -7.39 -6.64 -4.83
N LEU A 147 -8.54 -7.26 -4.62
CA LEU A 147 -9.06 -8.34 -5.49
C LEU A 147 -9.31 -7.84 -6.91
N GLY A 148 -9.92 -6.67 -7.07
CA GLY A 148 -10.13 -6.03 -8.37
C GLY A 148 -8.80 -5.81 -9.11
N MET A 149 -7.79 -5.32 -8.41
CA MET A 149 -6.43 -5.16 -8.97
C MET A 149 -5.82 -6.49 -9.38
N TYR A 150 -6.00 -7.55 -8.58
CA TYR A 150 -5.53 -8.89 -8.94
C TYR A 150 -6.17 -9.39 -10.23
N ILE A 151 -7.48 -9.23 -10.35
CA ILE A 151 -8.23 -9.62 -11.56
C ILE A 151 -7.72 -8.85 -12.78
N ILE A 152 -7.54 -7.54 -12.67
CA ILE A 152 -7.03 -6.70 -13.75
C ILE A 152 -5.62 -7.15 -14.19
N ILE A 153 -4.72 -7.41 -13.24
CA ILE A 153 -3.36 -7.84 -13.53
C ILE A 153 -3.34 -9.22 -14.21
N ILE A 154 -4.15 -10.16 -13.75
CA ILE A 154 -4.25 -11.50 -14.34
C ILE A 154 -4.80 -11.42 -15.78
N ILE A 155 -5.85 -10.61 -16.00
CA ILE A 155 -6.41 -10.39 -17.34
C ILE A 155 -5.38 -9.72 -18.26
N ALA A 156 -4.68 -8.69 -17.79
CA ALA A 156 -3.64 -8.02 -18.54
C ALA A 156 -2.49 -8.97 -18.90
N ALA A 157 -2.05 -9.80 -17.94
CA ALA A 157 -1.00 -10.80 -18.16
C ALA A 157 -1.42 -11.92 -19.12
N SER A 158 -2.72 -12.23 -19.20
CA SER A 158 -3.22 -13.20 -20.17
C SER A 158 -3.28 -12.65 -21.59
N ARG A 159 -3.47 -11.33 -21.75
CA ARG A 159 -3.55 -10.67 -23.06
C ARG A 159 -2.20 -10.19 -23.62
N VAL A 160 -1.23 -9.96 -22.76
CA VAL A 160 0.11 -9.46 -23.10
C VAL A 160 1.15 -10.53 -22.76
N PRO A 161 1.63 -11.31 -23.75
CA PRO A 161 2.55 -12.44 -23.49
C PRO A 161 3.84 -12.04 -22.77
N SER A 162 4.31 -10.79 -22.93
CA SER A 162 5.50 -10.29 -22.25
C SER A 162 5.34 -10.21 -20.73
N LEU A 163 4.11 -10.18 -20.20
CA LEU A 163 3.81 -10.15 -18.77
C LEU A 163 3.70 -11.54 -18.15
N ALA A 164 3.63 -12.58 -19.00
CA ALA A 164 3.44 -13.97 -18.58
C ALA A 164 4.76 -14.68 -18.24
N VAL A 165 5.90 -14.00 -18.29
CA VAL A 165 7.22 -14.61 -18.03
C VAL A 165 7.33 -15.00 -16.56
N SER A 166 7.05 -16.25 -16.32
CA SER A 166 7.25 -16.93 -15.05
C SER A 166 8.76 -17.14 -14.78
N TYR A 167 9.13 -17.15 -13.54
CA TYR A 167 10.46 -17.16 -12.92
C TYR A 167 11.39 -18.37 -13.26
N THR A 168 11.18 -19.10 -14.33
CA THR A 168 11.92 -20.34 -14.56
C THR A 168 13.39 -20.17 -15.00
N HIS A 169 13.86 -18.97 -15.30
CA HIS A 169 15.20 -18.81 -15.90
C HIS A 169 16.24 -18.02 -15.08
N LEU A 170 15.93 -17.49 -13.90
CA LEU A 170 16.93 -16.73 -13.12
C LEU A 170 17.70 -17.58 -12.10
N ARG A 171 17.33 -18.84 -11.88
CA ARG A 171 18.04 -19.76 -10.97
C ARG A 171 19.17 -20.56 -11.64
N ALA A 172 19.39 -20.42 -12.94
CA ALA A 172 20.36 -21.21 -13.69
C ALA A 172 21.73 -20.54 -13.86
N HIS A 173 21.96 -19.33 -13.33
CA HIS A 173 23.23 -18.62 -13.47
C HIS A 173 23.94 -18.28 -12.15
N GLU A 174 23.54 -18.87 -11.02
CA GLU A 174 24.25 -18.78 -9.74
C GLU A 174 24.77 -20.17 -9.31
N THR A 175 25.54 -20.82 -10.19
CA THR A 175 26.45 -21.91 -9.84
C THR A 175 27.79 -21.68 -10.49
#